data_216a80d8dbb794565855d3443d7963f8
#
_entry.id   216a80d8dbb794565855d3443d7963f8
#
_cell.length_a   1.000
_cell.length_b   1.000
_cell.length_c   1.000
_cell.angle_alpha   90.00
_cell.angle_beta   90.00
_cell.angle_gamma   90.00
#
_symmetry.space_group_name_H-M   'P 1'
#
loop_
_entity.id
_entity.type
_entity.pdbx_description
1 polymer ?
#
loop_
_entity_poly.entity_id
_entity_poly.type
_entity_poly.pdbx_seq_one_letter_code
_entity_poly.pdbx_strand_id
1 'polypeptide(L)'
;MYKRQVDDKWDQFESFKTYDEFTFDWLKECKRILKKNGTIWVIGSYHNIFRVGATIQDLGFWILNDVIWNKNNPMPNFRGTRFTNAHETLIWASKSEGSKYTFNYQSLKCLNDDLQMRSTWNLPICNGKERLKNNGKKVHSTQKPESLLHRIILASSNKNDLILDPFLGSGTTAVVSKKLGRNYFGIEKERNYFDATKKRLENTDIIKDEYLDTLQNNRSKPRIPFGSLVEMGLIKPGTEIYDQKKKVNAKIMVDGSIKYQQSEGSIHKVAAKIIGAESCNGWTFWHYKSGNSLKPIDDLRQRLRPVSYTHLTLPTKQDV
;
A
#
# COMPACT_ATOMS: atom_id res chain seq x y z
N MET A 1 37.39 -5.80 -12.22
CA MET A 1 36.39 -6.67 -12.82
C MET A 1 35.07 -6.44 -12.08
N TYR A 2 34.06 -5.93 -12.76
CA TYR A 2 32.75 -5.62 -12.23
C TYR A 2 32.07 -6.90 -11.73
N LYS A 3 31.69 -7.00 -10.46
CA LYS A 3 31.02 -8.20 -9.93
C LYS A 3 29.53 -8.15 -10.24
N ARG A 4 29.08 -9.13 -11.00
CA ARG A 4 27.68 -9.35 -11.42
C ARG A 4 26.89 -10.00 -10.27
N GLN A 5 25.60 -9.73 -10.21
CA GLN A 5 24.67 -10.44 -9.31
C GLN A 5 24.47 -11.88 -9.79
N VAL A 6 24.34 -12.05 -11.09
CA VAL A 6 24.24 -13.31 -11.82
C VAL A 6 25.08 -13.25 -13.09
N ASP A 7 25.35 -14.39 -13.71
CA ASP A 7 26.16 -14.47 -14.93
C ASP A 7 25.30 -14.49 -16.20
N ASP A 8 24.17 -13.81 -16.15
CA ASP A 8 23.25 -13.66 -17.28
C ASP A 8 23.64 -12.44 -18.13
N LYS A 9 23.39 -12.50 -19.45
CA LYS A 9 23.75 -11.44 -20.42
C LYS A 9 23.17 -10.07 -20.06
N TRP A 10 21.96 -10.05 -19.49
CA TRP A 10 21.28 -8.81 -19.10
C TRP A 10 21.90 -8.11 -17.86
N ASP A 11 22.76 -8.80 -17.06
CA ASP A 11 23.46 -8.24 -15.90
C ASP A 11 24.94 -7.96 -16.21
N GLN A 12 25.30 -7.83 -17.50
CA GLN A 12 26.66 -7.64 -17.96
C GLN A 12 26.85 -6.23 -18.52
N PHE A 13 27.65 -5.42 -17.85
CA PHE A 13 28.06 -4.09 -18.27
C PHE A 13 29.59 -4.00 -18.36
N GLU A 14 30.11 -3.28 -19.34
CA GLU A 14 31.55 -3.10 -19.54
C GLU A 14 32.17 -2.26 -18.42
N SER A 15 31.45 -1.27 -17.93
CA SER A 15 31.89 -0.34 -16.90
C SER A 15 30.76 0.15 -16.01
N PHE A 16 31.08 0.79 -14.89
CA PHE A 16 30.11 1.54 -14.11
C PHE A 16 29.50 2.70 -14.87
N LYS A 17 30.28 3.35 -15.75
CA LYS A 17 29.77 4.45 -16.59
C LYS A 17 28.64 3.97 -17.48
N THR A 18 28.84 2.88 -18.20
CA THR A 18 27.82 2.28 -19.07
C THR A 18 26.58 1.85 -18.28
N TYR A 19 26.77 1.32 -17.06
CA TYR A 19 25.66 0.99 -16.17
C TYR A 19 24.89 2.23 -15.72
N ASP A 20 25.58 3.32 -15.38
CA ASP A 20 24.97 4.57 -14.96
C ASP A 20 24.17 5.24 -16.08
N GLU A 21 24.75 5.28 -17.29
CA GLU A 21 24.07 5.78 -18.49
C GLU A 21 22.77 5.00 -18.76
N PHE A 22 22.86 3.68 -18.77
CA PHE A 22 21.69 2.81 -18.89
C PHE A 22 20.66 3.09 -17.79
N THR A 23 21.13 3.22 -16.54
CA THR A 23 20.24 3.47 -15.37
C THR A 23 19.57 4.82 -15.48
N PHE A 24 20.28 5.84 -15.91
CA PHE A 24 19.73 7.18 -16.13
C PHE A 24 18.65 7.18 -17.21
N ASP A 25 18.92 6.52 -18.34
CA ASP A 25 18.01 6.52 -19.49
C ASP A 25 16.66 5.86 -19.15
N TRP A 26 16.65 4.65 -18.59
CA TRP A 26 15.38 4.01 -18.29
C TRP A 26 14.64 4.70 -17.12
N LEU A 27 15.34 5.22 -16.11
CA LEU A 27 14.71 5.99 -15.04
C LEU A 27 14.10 7.30 -15.55
N LYS A 28 14.77 7.98 -16.46
CA LYS A 28 14.26 9.19 -17.13
C LYS A 28 12.97 8.91 -17.88
N GLU A 29 12.92 7.81 -18.66
CA GLU A 29 11.70 7.40 -19.35
C GLU A 29 10.58 6.99 -18.37
N CYS A 30 10.90 6.26 -17.31
CA CYS A 30 9.93 5.97 -16.25
C CYS A 30 9.36 7.26 -15.65
N LYS A 31 10.21 8.26 -15.36
CA LYS A 31 9.74 9.55 -14.83
C LYS A 31 8.83 10.28 -15.82
N ARG A 32 9.17 10.25 -17.11
CA ARG A 32 8.37 10.89 -18.15
C ARG A 32 6.94 10.37 -18.19
N ILE A 33 6.77 9.05 -18.18
CA ILE A 33 5.45 8.40 -18.30
C ILE A 33 4.69 8.28 -16.97
N LEU A 34 5.40 8.39 -15.85
CA LEU A 34 4.77 8.29 -14.53
C LEU A 34 3.75 9.42 -14.33
N LYS A 35 2.54 9.09 -13.87
CA LYS A 35 1.51 10.09 -13.52
C LYS A 35 2.01 11.02 -12.41
N LYS A 36 1.40 12.20 -12.27
CA LYS A 36 1.75 13.17 -11.20
C LYS A 36 1.64 12.58 -9.79
N ASN A 37 0.69 11.66 -9.59
CA ASN A 37 0.45 10.95 -8.34
C ASN A 37 1.04 9.52 -8.32
N GLY A 38 1.81 9.15 -9.33
CA GLY A 38 2.45 7.85 -9.42
C GLY A 38 3.71 7.76 -8.56
N THR A 39 4.08 6.54 -8.22
CA THR A 39 5.31 6.22 -7.50
C THR A 39 6.10 5.14 -8.24
N ILE A 40 7.39 5.09 -7.97
CA ILE A 40 8.30 4.07 -8.51
C ILE A 40 8.92 3.28 -7.36
N TRP A 41 9.11 1.99 -7.58
CA TRP A 41 9.86 1.10 -6.70
C TRP A 41 11.01 0.47 -7.47
N VAL A 42 12.21 0.56 -6.96
CA VAL A 42 13.38 -0.08 -7.54
C VAL A 42 14.02 -1.00 -6.51
N ILE A 43 14.22 -2.27 -6.89
CA ILE A 43 14.82 -3.30 -6.05
C ILE A 43 16.25 -3.53 -6.53
N GLY A 44 17.21 -3.47 -5.64
CA GLY A 44 18.61 -3.72 -5.98
C GLY A 44 19.40 -4.39 -4.89
N SER A 45 20.49 -5.02 -5.29
CA SER A 45 21.49 -5.55 -4.37
C SER A 45 22.49 -4.46 -3.97
N TYR A 46 23.30 -4.75 -2.95
CA TYR A 46 24.35 -3.85 -2.47
C TYR A 46 25.38 -3.44 -3.57
N HIS A 47 25.44 -4.13 -4.67
CA HIS A 47 26.34 -3.78 -5.77
C HIS A 47 25.97 -2.46 -6.46
N ASN A 48 24.67 -2.23 -6.67
CA ASN A 48 24.20 -1.18 -7.57
C ASN A 48 23.18 -0.23 -6.95
N ILE A 49 22.50 -0.64 -5.87
CA ILE A 49 21.34 0.12 -5.35
C ILE A 49 21.68 1.56 -4.96
N PHE A 50 22.91 1.80 -4.47
CA PHE A 50 23.34 3.16 -4.09
C PHE A 50 23.52 4.06 -5.32
N ARG A 51 24.02 3.51 -6.46
CA ARG A 51 24.14 4.24 -7.73
C ARG A 51 22.76 4.54 -8.31
N VAL A 52 21.87 3.58 -8.26
CA VAL A 52 20.46 3.76 -8.65
C VAL A 52 19.78 4.83 -7.79
N GLY A 53 20.04 4.83 -6.48
CA GLY A 53 19.52 5.83 -5.54
C GLY A 53 19.98 7.24 -5.88
N ALA A 54 21.26 7.43 -6.18
CA ALA A 54 21.80 8.71 -6.64
C ALA A 54 21.12 9.18 -7.93
N THR A 55 21.02 8.29 -8.92
CA THR A 55 20.37 8.62 -10.22
C THR A 55 18.88 8.97 -10.03
N ILE A 56 18.17 8.32 -9.12
CA ILE A 56 16.77 8.66 -8.78
C ILE A 56 16.70 10.10 -8.26
N GLN A 57 17.62 10.51 -7.37
CA GLN A 57 17.66 11.87 -6.83
C GLN A 57 18.08 12.89 -7.89
N ASP A 58 19.10 12.60 -8.71
CA ASP A 58 19.59 13.47 -9.79
C ASP A 58 18.50 13.75 -10.84
N LEU A 59 17.65 12.76 -11.12
CA LEU A 59 16.49 12.93 -11.96
C LEU A 59 15.33 13.71 -11.28
N GLY A 60 15.48 14.07 -10.00
CA GLY A 60 14.49 14.85 -9.24
C GLY A 60 13.24 14.05 -8.88
N PHE A 61 13.35 12.74 -8.69
CA PHE A 61 12.37 12.00 -7.92
C PHE A 61 12.51 12.33 -6.43
N TRP A 62 11.41 12.21 -5.67
CA TRP A 62 11.43 12.38 -4.23
C TRP A 62 11.37 11.03 -3.53
N ILE A 63 12.48 10.62 -2.88
CA ILE A 63 12.55 9.35 -2.15
C ILE A 63 11.65 9.44 -0.92
N LEU A 64 10.71 8.50 -0.81
CA LEU A 64 9.76 8.38 0.30
C LEU A 64 10.30 7.48 1.41
N ASN A 65 10.85 6.33 1.01
CA ASN A 65 11.55 5.39 1.90
C ASN A 65 12.60 4.57 1.14
N ASP A 66 13.60 4.16 1.85
CA ASP A 66 14.31 2.91 1.61
C ASP A 66 13.64 1.80 2.43
N VAL A 67 13.48 0.63 1.83
CA VAL A 67 12.91 -0.54 2.47
C VAL A 67 13.87 -1.70 2.38
N ILE A 68 14.15 -2.34 3.51
CA ILE A 68 15.04 -3.49 3.57
C ILE A 68 14.22 -4.78 3.56
N TRP A 69 14.34 -5.54 2.49
CA TRP A 69 13.81 -6.89 2.44
C TRP A 69 14.81 -7.87 3.05
N ASN A 70 14.59 -8.26 4.30
CA ASN A 70 15.33 -9.33 4.97
C ASN A 70 14.83 -10.70 4.47
N LYS A 71 15.76 -11.49 3.93
CA LYS A 71 15.47 -12.84 3.43
C LYS A 71 15.48 -13.81 4.60
N ASN A 72 14.36 -14.45 4.91
CA ASN A 72 14.28 -15.41 6.01
C ASN A 72 15.15 -16.66 5.76
N ASN A 73 15.44 -16.97 4.49
CA ASN A 73 16.21 -18.12 4.04
C ASN A 73 17.23 -17.73 2.97
N PRO A 74 18.22 -16.85 3.32
CA PRO A 74 19.21 -16.39 2.36
C PRO A 74 20.11 -17.54 1.90
N MET A 75 20.62 -17.46 0.66
CA MET A 75 21.60 -18.40 0.16
C MET A 75 22.93 -18.22 0.92
N PRO A 76 23.49 -19.27 1.53
CA PRO A 76 24.77 -19.20 2.23
C PRO A 76 25.92 -18.74 1.33
N ASN A 77 26.90 -18.06 1.92
CA ASN A 77 28.18 -17.84 1.26
C ASN A 77 29.10 -19.06 1.49
N PHE A 78 29.02 -20.02 0.60
CA PHE A 78 29.75 -21.30 0.72
C PHE A 78 31.27 -21.14 0.77
N ARG A 79 31.83 -20.03 0.27
CA ARG A 79 33.29 -19.76 0.33
C ARG A 79 33.72 -19.18 1.65
N GLY A 80 32.85 -18.76 2.53
CA GLY A 80 33.19 -18.17 3.84
C GLY A 80 34.01 -16.88 3.78
N THR A 81 34.07 -16.20 2.62
CA THR A 81 34.96 -15.05 2.39
C THR A 81 34.30 -13.70 2.68
N ARG A 82 33.01 -13.68 2.98
CA ARG A 82 32.21 -12.48 3.29
C ARG A 82 30.92 -12.88 3.99
N PHE A 83 30.17 -11.89 4.50
CA PHE A 83 28.85 -12.12 5.07
C PHE A 83 27.87 -12.70 4.05
N THR A 84 26.91 -13.51 4.52
CA THR A 84 25.77 -13.95 3.72
C THR A 84 24.95 -12.74 3.29
N ASN A 85 24.60 -12.67 2.00
CA ASN A 85 23.75 -11.59 1.47
C ASN A 85 22.29 -11.83 1.86
N ALA A 86 21.94 -11.43 3.09
CA ALA A 86 20.66 -11.72 3.72
C ALA A 86 19.57 -10.68 3.42
N HIS A 87 19.87 -9.60 2.69
CA HIS A 87 18.86 -8.60 2.34
C HIS A 87 19.05 -8.02 0.94
N GLU A 88 18.00 -7.39 0.45
CA GLU A 88 18.01 -6.46 -0.69
C GLU A 88 17.34 -5.16 -0.27
N THR A 89 17.75 -4.06 -0.89
CA THR A 89 17.19 -2.73 -0.64
C THR A 89 16.21 -2.38 -1.75
N LEU A 90 15.07 -1.82 -1.34
CA LEU A 90 14.07 -1.24 -2.25
C LEU A 90 14.07 0.26 -2.02
N ILE A 91 14.10 1.04 -3.09
CA ILE A 91 13.88 2.48 -3.05
C ILE A 91 12.47 2.76 -3.53
N TRP A 92 11.68 3.45 -2.69
CA TRP A 92 10.35 3.94 -3.03
C TRP A 92 10.39 5.45 -3.19
N ALA A 93 9.97 5.93 -4.35
CA ALA A 93 10.01 7.36 -4.64
C ALA A 93 8.73 7.83 -5.35
N SER A 94 8.33 9.07 -5.08
CA SER A 94 7.30 9.78 -5.84
C SER A 94 7.93 10.55 -7.01
N LYS A 95 7.08 10.96 -7.98
CA LYS A 95 7.53 11.67 -9.18
C LYS A 95 8.31 12.96 -8.86
N SER A 96 7.91 13.67 -7.81
CA SER A 96 8.54 14.91 -7.33
C SER A 96 8.17 15.16 -5.88
N GLU A 97 8.84 16.11 -5.24
CA GLU A 97 8.48 16.62 -3.93
C GLU A 97 7.02 17.14 -3.93
N GLY A 98 6.28 16.91 -2.85
CA GLY A 98 4.89 17.34 -2.71
C GLY A 98 3.88 16.57 -3.55
N SER A 99 4.27 15.55 -4.33
CA SER A 99 3.34 14.69 -5.06
C SER A 99 2.36 14.02 -4.11
N LYS A 100 1.07 14.04 -4.47
CA LYS A 100 0.03 13.28 -3.75
C LYS A 100 0.01 11.86 -4.30
N TYR A 101 0.54 10.93 -3.54
CA TYR A 101 0.62 9.52 -3.92
C TYR A 101 -0.32 8.64 -3.10
N THR A 102 -0.60 7.45 -3.60
CA THR A 102 -1.35 6.43 -2.86
C THR A 102 -0.47 5.76 -1.83
N PHE A 103 -0.96 5.69 -0.58
CA PHE A 103 -0.39 4.86 0.48
C PHE A 103 -1.51 4.24 1.31
N ASN A 104 -1.73 2.96 1.16
CA ASN A 104 -2.82 2.22 1.78
C ASN A 104 -2.49 1.83 3.22
N TYR A 105 -2.29 2.84 4.07
CA TYR A 105 -1.86 2.71 5.45
C TYR A 105 -2.69 1.71 6.28
N GLN A 106 -4.03 1.77 6.18
CA GLN A 106 -4.90 0.90 6.97
C GLN A 106 -4.81 -0.56 6.51
N SER A 107 -4.75 -0.80 5.20
CA SER A 107 -4.56 -2.15 4.66
C SER A 107 -3.23 -2.76 5.08
N LEU A 108 -2.17 -1.95 5.12
CA LEU A 108 -0.86 -2.39 5.60
C LEU A 108 -0.85 -2.67 7.10
N LYS A 109 -1.61 -1.93 7.91
CA LYS A 109 -1.81 -2.24 9.33
C LYS A 109 -2.50 -3.60 9.52
N CYS A 110 -3.57 -3.87 8.76
CA CYS A 110 -4.25 -5.17 8.82
C CYS A 110 -3.32 -6.32 8.43
N LEU A 111 -2.44 -6.11 7.45
CA LEU A 111 -1.40 -7.07 7.07
C LEU A 111 -0.33 -7.29 8.15
N ASN A 112 -0.26 -6.45 9.17
CA ASN A 112 0.75 -6.43 10.21
C ASN A 112 0.12 -6.39 11.62
N ASP A 113 -0.93 -7.16 11.85
CA ASP A 113 -1.62 -7.32 13.15
C ASP A 113 -1.98 -5.98 13.80
N ASP A 114 -2.55 -5.06 13.03
CA ASP A 114 -2.89 -3.68 13.41
C ASP A 114 -1.70 -2.79 13.84
N LEU A 115 -0.48 -3.24 13.68
CA LEU A 115 0.72 -2.44 13.89
C LEU A 115 1.13 -1.72 12.61
N GLN A 116 1.70 -0.53 12.73
CA GLN A 116 2.23 0.18 11.59
C GLN A 116 3.33 -0.64 10.90
N MET A 117 3.21 -0.84 9.58
CA MET A 117 4.23 -1.51 8.79
C MET A 117 5.53 -0.73 8.82
N ARG A 118 6.61 -1.41 9.16
CA ARG A 118 7.98 -0.83 9.19
C ARG A 118 8.65 -0.94 7.84
N SER A 119 9.77 -0.23 7.65
CA SER A 119 10.60 -0.31 6.45
C SER A 119 11.54 -1.53 6.41
N THR A 120 11.43 -2.44 7.36
CA THR A 120 12.16 -3.73 7.38
C THR A 120 11.17 -4.87 7.22
N TRP A 121 11.30 -5.65 6.14
CA TRP A 121 10.36 -6.71 5.79
C TRP A 121 11.03 -8.08 5.83
N ASN A 122 10.55 -8.97 6.69
CA ASN A 122 11.01 -10.35 6.78
C ASN A 122 10.15 -11.21 5.84
N LEU A 123 10.68 -11.56 4.67
CA LEU A 123 9.98 -12.36 3.66
C LEU A 123 10.94 -13.41 3.07
N PRO A 124 10.44 -14.60 2.72
CA PRO A 124 11.27 -15.62 2.09
C PRO A 124 11.69 -15.20 0.68
N ILE A 125 12.78 -15.80 0.18
CA ILE A 125 13.10 -15.77 -1.24
C ILE A 125 12.12 -16.66 -2.01
N CYS A 126 11.97 -16.39 -3.31
CA CYS A 126 11.19 -17.27 -4.19
C CYS A 126 11.77 -18.67 -4.24
N ASN A 127 11.02 -19.67 -3.82
CA ASN A 127 11.42 -21.09 -3.79
C ASN A 127 10.23 -22.04 -4.00
N GLY A 128 10.48 -23.34 -3.86
CA GLY A 128 9.44 -24.37 -3.90
C GLY A 128 8.56 -24.32 -5.15
N LYS A 129 7.24 -24.38 -4.95
CA LYS A 129 6.23 -24.39 -6.04
C LYS A 129 6.11 -23.04 -6.76
N GLU A 130 6.44 -21.94 -6.08
CA GLU A 130 6.40 -20.59 -6.67
C GLU A 130 7.52 -20.39 -7.71
N ARG A 131 8.67 -21.06 -7.52
CA ARG A 131 9.81 -20.94 -8.42
C ARG A 131 9.52 -21.60 -9.77
N LEU A 132 9.47 -20.80 -10.84
CA LEU A 132 9.28 -21.31 -12.18
C LEU A 132 10.46 -22.19 -12.62
N LYS A 133 10.14 -23.38 -13.10
CA LYS A 133 11.11 -24.34 -13.62
C LYS A 133 10.67 -24.82 -15.00
N ASN A 134 11.64 -25.04 -15.87
CA ASN A 134 11.47 -25.71 -17.14
C ASN A 134 12.50 -26.85 -17.21
N ASN A 135 12.05 -28.08 -17.39
CA ASN A 135 12.88 -29.28 -17.36
C ASN A 135 13.82 -29.34 -16.12
N GLY A 136 13.25 -29.02 -14.91
CA GLY A 136 13.98 -29.02 -13.65
C GLY A 136 14.92 -27.84 -13.43
N LYS A 137 15.20 -27.02 -14.45
CA LYS A 137 16.05 -25.82 -14.35
C LYS A 137 15.21 -24.58 -14.06
N LYS A 138 15.77 -23.63 -13.30
CA LYS A 138 15.13 -22.33 -13.03
C LYS A 138 14.93 -21.57 -14.34
N VAL A 139 13.72 -21.06 -14.58
CA VAL A 139 13.43 -20.22 -15.77
C VAL A 139 14.13 -18.88 -15.65
N HIS A 140 14.08 -18.25 -14.47
CA HIS A 140 14.72 -16.95 -14.21
C HIS A 140 15.56 -17.04 -12.94
N SER A 141 16.81 -16.60 -12.99
CA SER A 141 17.76 -16.73 -11.88
C SER A 141 17.37 -15.92 -10.64
N THR A 142 16.80 -14.72 -10.85
CA THR A 142 16.47 -13.74 -9.80
C THR A 142 14.96 -13.50 -9.63
N GLN A 143 14.11 -14.49 -9.93
CA GLN A 143 12.67 -14.37 -9.72
C GLN A 143 12.36 -13.87 -8.30
N LYS A 144 11.61 -12.79 -8.19
CA LYS A 144 11.16 -12.23 -6.91
C LYS A 144 9.95 -12.99 -6.37
N PRO A 145 9.79 -13.09 -5.03
CA PRO A 145 8.62 -13.74 -4.44
C PRO A 145 7.35 -12.88 -4.60
N GLU A 146 6.21 -13.54 -4.78
CA GLU A 146 4.92 -12.87 -4.90
C GLU A 146 4.57 -12.07 -3.65
N SER A 147 4.93 -12.57 -2.46
CA SER A 147 4.69 -11.88 -1.18
C SER A 147 5.34 -10.49 -1.12
N LEU A 148 6.51 -10.31 -1.73
CA LEU A 148 7.18 -9.02 -1.83
C LEU A 148 6.40 -8.05 -2.72
N LEU A 149 6.03 -8.51 -3.93
CA LEU A 149 5.27 -7.71 -4.89
C LEU A 149 3.84 -7.43 -4.39
N HIS A 150 3.22 -8.38 -3.67
CA HIS A 150 1.92 -8.18 -3.03
C HIS A 150 1.95 -6.97 -2.09
N ARG A 151 2.96 -6.91 -1.22
CA ARG A 151 3.12 -5.80 -0.27
C ARG A 151 3.38 -4.46 -0.96
N ILE A 152 4.26 -4.44 -1.98
CA ILE A 152 4.56 -3.25 -2.78
C ILE A 152 3.31 -2.72 -3.49
N ILE A 153 2.63 -3.56 -4.24
CA ILE A 153 1.48 -3.18 -5.06
C ILE A 153 0.30 -2.77 -4.19
N LEU A 154 0.02 -3.52 -3.11
CA LEU A 154 -1.02 -3.15 -2.17
C LEU A 154 -0.73 -1.82 -1.47
N ALA A 155 0.53 -1.55 -1.11
CA ALA A 155 0.92 -0.32 -0.43
C ALA A 155 0.67 0.93 -1.27
N SER A 156 1.01 0.89 -2.57
CA SER A 156 1.18 2.07 -3.40
C SER A 156 0.24 2.17 -4.60
N SER A 157 -0.79 1.34 -4.67
CA SER A 157 -1.79 1.37 -5.75
C SER A 157 -3.19 1.00 -5.26
N ASN A 158 -4.21 1.37 -6.03
CA ASN A 158 -5.59 0.99 -5.83
C ASN A 158 -6.05 0.00 -6.92
N LYS A 159 -7.19 -0.64 -6.72
CA LYS A 159 -7.88 -1.45 -7.74
C LYS A 159 -8.02 -0.63 -9.04
N ASN A 160 -7.81 -1.29 -10.18
CA ASN A 160 -7.81 -0.71 -11.52
C ASN A 160 -6.66 0.26 -11.84
N ASP A 161 -5.75 0.56 -10.91
CA ASP A 161 -4.53 1.30 -11.26
C ASP A 161 -3.66 0.49 -12.22
N LEU A 162 -2.90 1.19 -13.06
CA LEU A 162 -1.95 0.58 -13.99
C LEU A 162 -0.57 0.44 -13.35
N ILE A 163 -0.07 -0.78 -13.31
CA ILE A 163 1.27 -1.13 -12.85
C ILE A 163 2.14 -1.41 -14.07
N LEU A 164 3.24 -0.70 -14.20
CA LEU A 164 4.24 -0.92 -15.24
C LEU A 164 5.48 -1.60 -14.65
N ASP A 165 5.94 -2.67 -15.31
CA ASP A 165 7.24 -3.28 -15.04
C ASP A 165 8.06 -3.34 -16.35
N PRO A 166 9.07 -2.44 -16.52
CA PRO A 166 9.89 -2.42 -17.73
C PRO A 166 10.93 -3.55 -17.80
N PHE A 167 11.06 -4.35 -16.73
CA PHE A 167 11.97 -5.49 -16.62
C PHE A 167 11.24 -6.71 -16.07
N LEU A 168 10.20 -7.14 -16.78
CA LEU A 168 9.17 -8.06 -16.28
C LEU A 168 9.72 -9.43 -15.85
N GLY A 169 10.78 -9.93 -16.50
CA GLY A 169 11.40 -11.21 -16.19
C GLY A 169 10.40 -12.36 -16.23
N SER A 170 10.25 -13.04 -15.09
CA SER A 170 9.31 -14.16 -14.92
C SER A 170 7.87 -13.74 -14.58
N GLY A 171 7.53 -12.46 -14.69
CA GLY A 171 6.16 -11.94 -14.60
C GLY A 171 5.58 -11.84 -13.20
N THR A 172 6.38 -11.83 -12.14
CA THR A 172 5.84 -11.77 -10.77
C THR A 172 5.00 -10.52 -10.54
N THR A 173 5.43 -9.37 -11.03
CA THR A 173 4.69 -8.10 -10.94
C THR A 173 3.33 -8.20 -11.64
N ALA A 174 3.27 -8.74 -12.86
CA ALA A 174 2.03 -8.88 -13.61
C ALA A 174 1.06 -9.87 -12.95
N VAL A 175 1.56 -11.01 -12.45
CA VAL A 175 0.76 -12.02 -11.74
C VAL A 175 0.14 -11.44 -10.48
N VAL A 176 0.91 -10.73 -9.66
CA VAL A 176 0.39 -10.12 -8.43
C VAL A 176 -0.56 -8.99 -8.73
N SER A 177 -0.27 -8.17 -9.75
CA SER A 177 -1.20 -7.13 -10.22
C SER A 177 -2.54 -7.72 -10.63
N LYS A 178 -2.55 -8.80 -11.44
CA LYS A 178 -3.76 -9.52 -11.84
C LYS A 178 -4.53 -10.05 -10.62
N LYS A 179 -3.84 -10.70 -9.67
CA LYS A 179 -4.45 -11.21 -8.43
C LYS A 179 -5.11 -10.11 -7.60
N LEU A 180 -4.51 -8.94 -7.55
CA LEU A 180 -4.99 -7.80 -6.77
C LEU A 180 -5.98 -6.88 -7.54
N GLY A 181 -6.41 -7.25 -8.75
CA GLY A 181 -7.34 -6.45 -9.56
C GLY A 181 -6.74 -5.14 -10.08
N ARG A 182 -5.41 -5.10 -10.28
CA ARG A 182 -4.73 -4.00 -10.95
C ARG A 182 -4.53 -4.33 -12.42
N ASN A 183 -4.59 -3.31 -13.27
CA ASN A 183 -4.12 -3.42 -14.63
C ASN A 183 -2.59 -3.51 -14.63
N TYR A 184 -2.01 -4.18 -15.61
CA TYR A 184 -0.56 -4.28 -15.71
C TYR A 184 -0.08 -4.17 -17.15
N PHE A 185 1.11 -3.63 -17.29
CA PHE A 185 1.86 -3.59 -18.54
C PHE A 185 3.30 -4.00 -18.22
N GLY A 186 3.83 -4.97 -18.96
CA GLY A 186 5.18 -5.47 -18.73
C GLY A 186 5.99 -5.50 -20.01
N ILE A 187 7.27 -5.22 -19.92
CA ILE A 187 8.22 -5.31 -21.02
C ILE A 187 9.24 -6.39 -20.67
N GLU A 188 9.46 -7.31 -21.62
CA GLU A 188 10.46 -8.36 -21.48
C GLU A 188 11.12 -8.60 -22.85
N LYS A 189 12.44 -8.54 -22.87
CA LYS A 189 13.25 -8.72 -24.08
C LYS A 189 13.47 -10.18 -24.41
N GLU A 190 13.66 -11.02 -23.39
CA GLU A 190 13.99 -12.43 -23.54
C GLU A 190 12.72 -13.25 -23.82
N ARG A 191 12.63 -13.82 -25.03
CA ARG A 191 11.46 -14.59 -25.47
C ARG A 191 11.07 -15.71 -24.51
N ASN A 192 12.04 -16.43 -23.97
CA ASN A 192 11.80 -17.53 -23.03
C ASN A 192 11.13 -17.06 -21.74
N TYR A 193 11.51 -15.87 -21.23
CA TYR A 193 10.89 -15.28 -20.05
C TYR A 193 9.48 -14.78 -20.36
N PHE A 194 9.30 -14.15 -21.52
CA PHE A 194 8.00 -13.71 -21.98
C PHE A 194 7.00 -14.87 -22.11
N ASP A 195 7.37 -15.97 -22.76
CA ASP A 195 6.50 -17.13 -22.95
C ASP A 195 6.17 -17.81 -21.61
N ALA A 196 7.14 -17.91 -20.70
CA ALA A 196 6.91 -18.41 -19.34
C ALA A 196 5.95 -17.51 -18.54
N THR A 197 6.09 -16.20 -18.67
CA THR A 197 5.21 -15.22 -18.05
C THR A 197 3.78 -15.30 -18.58
N LYS A 198 3.61 -15.41 -19.90
CA LYS A 198 2.30 -15.59 -20.55
C LYS A 198 1.58 -16.81 -20.00
N LYS A 199 2.25 -17.96 -20.01
CA LYS A 199 1.71 -19.22 -19.47
C LYS A 199 1.36 -19.10 -17.98
N ARG A 200 2.19 -18.41 -17.19
CA ARG A 200 1.92 -18.15 -15.76
C ARG A 200 0.67 -17.30 -15.56
N LEU A 201 0.50 -16.27 -16.36
CA LEU A 201 -0.67 -15.39 -16.32
C LEU A 201 -1.96 -16.10 -16.71
N GLU A 202 -1.92 -16.97 -17.72
CA GLU A 202 -3.05 -17.80 -18.15
C GLU A 202 -3.53 -18.72 -17.01
N ASN A 203 -2.60 -19.28 -16.24
CA ASN A 203 -2.87 -20.16 -15.10
C ASN A 203 -3.04 -19.42 -13.75
N THR A 204 -3.12 -18.11 -13.77
CA THR A 204 -3.30 -17.32 -12.54
C THR A 204 -4.78 -17.10 -12.26
N ASP A 205 -5.27 -17.62 -11.14
CA ASP A 205 -6.62 -17.39 -10.66
C ASP A 205 -6.83 -15.89 -10.32
N ILE A 206 -7.99 -15.40 -10.70
CA ILE A 206 -8.43 -14.03 -10.37
C ILE A 206 -9.18 -14.10 -9.04
N ILE A 207 -8.77 -13.27 -8.08
CA ILE A 207 -9.53 -13.08 -6.85
C ILE A 207 -10.86 -12.40 -7.20
N LYS A 208 -11.97 -12.90 -6.64
CA LYS A 208 -13.30 -12.33 -6.87
C LYS A 208 -13.33 -10.85 -6.45
N ASP A 209 -14.05 -10.07 -7.20
CA ASP A 209 -14.10 -8.60 -7.07
C ASP A 209 -14.51 -8.14 -5.65
N GLU A 210 -15.40 -8.87 -5.01
CA GLU A 210 -15.88 -8.62 -3.64
C GLU A 210 -14.78 -8.69 -2.57
N TYR A 211 -13.66 -9.39 -2.84
CA TYR A 211 -12.51 -9.51 -1.93
C TYR A 211 -11.36 -8.54 -2.25
N LEU A 212 -11.50 -7.73 -3.31
CA LEU A 212 -10.45 -6.80 -3.72
C LEU A 212 -10.55 -5.42 -3.05
N ASP A 213 -11.63 -5.16 -2.33
CA ASP A 213 -11.81 -3.90 -1.64
C ASP A 213 -10.84 -3.79 -0.46
N THR A 214 -10.10 -2.70 -0.43
CA THR A 214 -9.14 -2.40 0.63
C THR A 214 -9.70 -1.35 1.59
N LEU A 215 -9.28 -1.41 2.85
CA LEU A 215 -9.65 -0.40 3.83
C LEU A 215 -9.14 0.98 3.40
N GLN A 216 -10.08 1.88 3.17
CA GLN A 216 -9.74 3.25 2.81
C GLN A 216 -9.09 4.00 3.98
N ASN A 217 -8.11 4.82 3.67
CA ASN A 217 -7.49 5.68 4.66
C ASN A 217 -8.53 6.70 5.16
N ASN A 218 -8.85 6.66 6.45
CA ASN A 218 -9.81 7.59 7.06
C ASN A 218 -9.41 9.07 6.90
N ARG A 219 -8.12 9.36 6.62
CA ARG A 219 -7.64 10.72 6.35
C ARG A 219 -8.12 11.27 5.00
N SER A 220 -8.50 10.44 4.05
CA SER A 220 -9.06 10.87 2.75
C SER A 220 -10.54 11.24 2.83
N LYS A 221 -11.23 10.87 3.91
CA LYS A 221 -12.64 11.18 4.09
C LYS A 221 -12.82 12.61 4.63
N PRO A 222 -13.82 13.37 4.15
CA PRO A 222 -14.11 14.70 4.68
C PRO A 222 -14.23 14.68 6.20
N ARG A 223 -13.58 15.66 6.86
CA ARG A 223 -13.70 15.81 8.30
C ARG A 223 -15.10 16.35 8.63
N ILE A 224 -15.88 15.54 9.31
CA ILE A 224 -17.22 15.92 9.77
C ILE A 224 -17.11 16.19 11.28
N PRO A 225 -17.30 17.42 11.76
CA PRO A 225 -17.38 17.75 13.17
C PRO A 225 -18.57 17.08 13.85
N PHE A 226 -18.50 16.81 15.15
CA PHE A 226 -19.63 16.23 15.88
C PHE A 226 -20.85 17.18 15.90
N GLY A 227 -20.63 18.49 15.97
CA GLY A 227 -21.69 19.48 15.89
C GLY A 227 -22.55 19.36 14.63
N SER A 228 -21.97 18.93 13.49
CA SER A 228 -22.75 18.70 12.26
C SER A 228 -23.84 17.63 12.40
N LEU A 229 -23.67 16.66 13.30
CA LEU A 229 -24.72 15.68 13.60
C LEU A 229 -25.92 16.33 14.29
N VAL A 230 -25.64 17.33 15.15
CA VAL A 230 -26.66 18.10 15.85
C VAL A 230 -27.36 19.07 14.89
N GLU A 231 -26.60 19.83 14.10
CA GLU A 231 -27.11 20.77 13.09
C GLU A 231 -28.02 20.08 12.08
N MET A 232 -27.68 18.88 11.64
CA MET A 232 -28.46 18.10 10.67
C MET A 232 -29.59 17.25 11.30
N GLY A 233 -29.78 17.35 12.62
CA GLY A 233 -30.85 16.65 13.33
C GLY A 233 -30.67 15.13 13.46
N LEU A 234 -29.49 14.58 13.17
CA LEU A 234 -29.20 13.16 13.32
C LEU A 234 -29.11 12.72 14.78
N ILE A 235 -28.78 13.65 15.66
CA ILE A 235 -28.83 13.48 17.11
C ILE A 235 -29.31 14.79 17.74
N LYS A 236 -30.23 14.70 18.69
CA LYS A 236 -30.84 15.90 19.29
C LYS A 236 -30.06 16.38 20.51
N PRO A 237 -29.98 17.70 20.78
CA PRO A 237 -29.55 18.21 22.07
C PRO A 237 -30.35 17.59 23.21
N GLY A 238 -29.72 17.35 24.34
CA GLY A 238 -30.30 16.64 25.49
C GLY A 238 -30.24 15.10 25.39
N THR A 239 -29.90 14.53 24.21
CA THR A 239 -29.70 13.08 24.09
C THR A 239 -28.53 12.65 24.96
N GLU A 240 -28.73 11.53 25.67
CA GLU A 240 -27.66 10.87 26.44
C GLU A 240 -26.85 9.94 25.57
N ILE A 241 -25.54 10.04 25.67
CA ILE A 241 -24.57 9.11 25.06
C ILE A 241 -23.78 8.43 26.17
N TYR A 242 -23.34 7.22 25.91
CA TYR A 242 -22.80 6.30 26.89
C TYR A 242 -21.41 5.80 26.48
N ASP A 243 -20.58 5.40 27.44
CA ASP A 243 -19.47 4.49 27.15
C ASP A 243 -20.00 3.11 26.78
N GLN A 244 -19.17 2.28 26.17
CA GLN A 244 -19.57 0.93 25.72
C GLN A 244 -20.15 0.04 26.82
N LYS A 245 -19.70 0.22 28.07
CA LYS A 245 -20.12 -0.55 29.25
C LYS A 245 -21.28 0.09 30.02
N LYS A 246 -21.82 1.20 29.55
CA LYS A 246 -22.86 2.02 30.21
C LYS A 246 -22.51 2.47 31.65
N LYS A 247 -21.22 2.61 31.96
CA LYS A 247 -20.76 3.09 33.25
C LYS A 247 -20.78 4.63 33.34
N VAL A 248 -20.71 5.28 32.18
CA VAL A 248 -20.65 6.72 32.06
C VAL A 248 -21.69 7.17 31.06
N ASN A 249 -22.39 8.27 31.35
CA ASN A 249 -23.31 8.93 30.43
C ASN A 249 -23.04 10.44 30.38
N ALA A 250 -23.09 11.02 29.19
CA ALA A 250 -22.95 12.46 28.95
C ALA A 250 -24.15 12.97 28.15
N LYS A 251 -24.54 14.22 28.37
CA LYS A 251 -25.62 14.90 27.65
C LYS A 251 -25.03 15.76 26.51
N ILE A 252 -25.66 15.69 25.35
CA ILE A 252 -25.30 16.52 24.20
C ILE A 252 -25.91 17.89 24.34
N MET A 253 -25.10 18.93 24.13
CA MET A 253 -25.50 20.33 24.16
C MET A 253 -25.84 20.85 22.75
N VAL A 254 -26.49 22.00 22.67
CA VAL A 254 -26.97 22.59 21.41
C VAL A 254 -25.83 22.97 20.46
N ASP A 255 -24.66 23.27 20.96
CA ASP A 255 -23.46 23.64 20.20
C ASP A 255 -22.61 22.44 19.80
N GLY A 256 -23.07 21.21 20.05
CA GLY A 256 -22.31 20.00 19.79
C GLY A 256 -21.25 19.67 20.84
N SER A 257 -21.16 20.43 21.94
CA SER A 257 -20.40 20.00 23.11
C SER A 257 -21.16 18.91 23.87
N ILE A 258 -20.47 18.20 24.76
CA ILE A 258 -21.09 17.23 25.66
C ILE A 258 -20.73 17.54 27.08
N LYS A 259 -21.69 17.27 28.00
CA LYS A 259 -21.54 17.54 29.43
C LYS A 259 -21.60 16.24 30.23
N TYR A 260 -20.57 15.98 31.02
CA TYR A 260 -20.46 14.90 31.99
C TYR A 260 -20.06 15.44 33.34
N GLN A 261 -20.96 15.39 34.32
CA GLN A 261 -20.77 16.01 35.65
C GLN A 261 -20.33 17.49 35.52
N GLN A 262 -19.15 17.85 36.05
CA GLN A 262 -18.56 19.19 35.95
C GLN A 262 -17.67 19.38 34.70
N SER A 263 -17.57 18.37 33.85
CA SER A 263 -16.74 18.41 32.64
C SER A 263 -17.58 18.67 31.39
N GLU A 264 -17.17 19.68 30.62
CA GLU A 264 -17.83 20.07 29.38
C GLU A 264 -16.79 20.29 28.27
N GLY A 265 -17.17 20.01 27.02
CA GLY A 265 -16.31 20.20 25.86
C GLY A 265 -16.59 19.25 24.73
N SER A 266 -15.63 19.10 23.80
CA SER A 266 -15.78 18.19 22.68
C SER A 266 -15.86 16.71 23.13
N ILE A 267 -16.46 15.87 22.29
CA ILE A 267 -16.55 14.42 22.50
C ILE A 267 -15.18 13.78 22.79
N HIS A 268 -14.11 14.32 22.22
CA HIS A 268 -12.73 13.84 22.42
C HIS A 268 -12.19 14.24 23.79
N LYS A 269 -12.35 15.53 24.13
CA LYS A 269 -11.82 16.11 25.38
C LYS A 269 -12.46 15.49 26.62
N VAL A 270 -13.79 15.34 26.59
CA VAL A 270 -14.53 14.74 27.73
C VAL A 270 -14.20 13.26 27.88
N ALA A 271 -14.13 12.51 26.76
CA ALA A 271 -13.72 11.12 26.80
C ALA A 271 -12.30 10.93 27.36
N ALA A 272 -11.34 11.73 26.89
CA ALA A 272 -9.95 11.70 27.38
C ALA A 272 -9.86 11.94 28.90
N LYS A 273 -10.63 12.93 29.39
CA LYS A 273 -10.68 13.24 30.83
C LYS A 273 -11.25 12.07 31.65
N ILE A 274 -12.29 11.40 31.14
CA ILE A 274 -12.92 10.27 31.83
C ILE A 274 -11.95 9.08 31.98
N ILE A 275 -11.17 8.80 30.94
CA ILE A 275 -10.22 7.66 30.96
C ILE A 275 -8.85 8.03 31.53
N GLY A 276 -8.62 9.29 31.90
CA GLY A 276 -7.33 9.75 32.44
C GLY A 276 -6.20 9.75 31.42
N ALA A 277 -6.49 9.98 30.12
CA ALA A 277 -5.52 9.99 29.04
C ALA A 277 -5.34 11.38 28.42
N GLU A 278 -4.19 11.63 27.78
CA GLU A 278 -3.94 12.90 27.08
C GLU A 278 -4.88 13.10 25.88
N SER A 279 -5.29 12.01 25.23
CA SER A 279 -6.21 12.04 24.09
C SER A 279 -7.09 10.80 24.04
N CYS A 280 -8.29 10.93 23.48
CA CYS A 280 -9.21 9.82 23.23
C CYS A 280 -10.01 10.07 21.95
N ASN A 281 -10.25 8.99 21.18
CA ASN A 281 -11.15 9.08 20.04
C ASN A 281 -12.61 9.03 20.50
N GLY A 282 -13.23 10.20 20.70
CA GLY A 282 -14.62 10.29 21.14
C GLY A 282 -15.64 9.65 20.20
N TRP A 283 -15.34 9.52 18.92
CA TRP A 283 -16.26 8.88 17.96
C TRP A 283 -16.46 7.38 18.24
N THR A 284 -15.44 6.71 18.70
CA THR A 284 -15.48 5.28 19.04
C THR A 284 -15.77 5.05 20.54
N PHE A 285 -15.46 6.03 21.40
CA PHE A 285 -15.71 5.94 22.83
C PHE A 285 -17.21 6.07 23.16
N TRP A 286 -17.89 7.07 22.56
CA TRP A 286 -19.29 7.33 22.84
C TRP A 286 -20.23 6.52 21.96
N HIS A 287 -21.34 6.07 22.59
CA HIS A 287 -22.38 5.27 21.96
C HIS A 287 -23.75 5.91 22.19
N TYR A 288 -24.64 5.78 21.24
CA TYR A 288 -26.03 6.22 21.35
C TYR A 288 -26.98 5.01 21.35
N LYS A 289 -28.18 5.14 21.96
CA LYS A 289 -29.20 4.12 21.92
C LYS A 289 -29.86 4.06 20.53
N SER A 290 -29.87 2.87 19.93
CA SER A 290 -30.55 2.57 18.67
C SER A 290 -31.47 1.38 18.91
N GLY A 291 -32.76 1.63 19.23
CA GLY A 291 -33.64 0.61 19.76
C GLY A 291 -33.09 0.02 21.07
N ASN A 292 -32.97 -1.30 21.15
CA ASN A 292 -32.46 -1.99 22.33
C ASN A 292 -30.93 -2.13 22.34
N SER A 293 -30.20 -1.62 21.34
CA SER A 293 -28.74 -1.75 21.25
C SER A 293 -28.03 -0.39 21.39
N LEU A 294 -26.75 -0.45 21.81
CA LEU A 294 -25.83 0.68 21.75
C LEU A 294 -25.02 0.60 20.46
N LYS A 295 -24.94 1.73 19.76
CA LYS A 295 -24.09 1.88 18.57
C LYS A 295 -23.11 3.02 18.77
N PRO A 296 -21.86 2.93 18.24
CA PRO A 296 -20.92 4.05 18.27
C PRO A 296 -21.52 5.29 17.58
N ILE A 297 -21.26 6.47 18.11
CA ILE A 297 -21.72 7.70 17.44
C ILE A 297 -21.06 7.89 16.07
N ASP A 298 -19.96 7.20 15.79
CA ASP A 298 -19.34 7.16 14.47
C ASP A 298 -20.30 6.64 13.38
N ASP A 299 -21.21 5.73 13.70
CA ASP A 299 -22.24 5.25 12.78
C ASP A 299 -23.09 6.40 12.21
N LEU A 300 -23.40 7.38 13.03
CA LEU A 300 -24.13 8.58 12.58
C LEU A 300 -23.27 9.44 11.66
N ARG A 301 -21.96 9.56 11.95
CA ARG A 301 -21.03 10.27 11.09
C ARG A 301 -20.89 9.61 9.72
N GLN A 302 -20.90 8.28 9.66
CA GLN A 302 -20.83 7.54 8.40
C GLN A 302 -22.05 7.83 7.50
N ARG A 303 -23.24 8.10 8.06
CA ARG A 303 -24.44 8.45 7.28
C ARG A 303 -24.32 9.82 6.60
N LEU A 304 -23.51 10.73 7.14
CA LEU A 304 -23.26 12.05 6.53
C LEU A 304 -22.16 12.02 5.46
N ARG A 305 -21.38 10.94 5.40
CA ARG A 305 -20.35 10.81 4.37
C ARG A 305 -21.02 10.48 3.05
N PRO A 306 -20.73 11.22 1.97
CA PRO A 306 -21.26 10.87 0.66
C PRO A 306 -20.86 9.43 0.36
N VAL A 307 -21.83 8.60 0.03
CA VAL A 307 -21.60 7.27 -0.54
C VAL A 307 -20.81 7.52 -1.82
N SER A 308 -19.61 6.96 -1.94
CA SER A 308 -18.91 6.95 -3.21
C SER A 308 -19.75 6.15 -4.18
N TYR A 309 -20.57 6.82 -4.96
CA TYR A 309 -21.23 6.21 -6.09
C TYR A 309 -20.14 5.84 -7.09
N THR A 310 -19.75 4.59 -7.12
CA THR A 310 -19.20 3.98 -8.31
C THR A 310 -20.27 4.13 -9.39
N HIS A 311 -19.91 4.76 -10.49
CA HIS A 311 -20.75 5.07 -11.64
C HIS A 311 -21.67 3.89 -11.99
N LEU A 312 -22.94 4.00 -11.62
CA LEU A 312 -24.04 3.40 -12.37
C LEU A 312 -24.21 4.29 -13.61
N THR A 313 -23.66 3.88 -14.72
CA THR A 313 -24.05 4.39 -16.04
C THR A 313 -25.54 4.14 -16.18
N LEU A 314 -26.32 5.20 -16.16
CA LEU A 314 -27.70 5.17 -16.61
C LEU A 314 -27.73 4.69 -18.08
N PRO A 315 -28.59 3.74 -18.45
CA PRO A 315 -28.76 3.38 -19.84
C PRO A 315 -29.25 4.61 -20.58
N THR A 316 -28.46 5.07 -21.55
CA THR A 316 -28.95 6.04 -22.56
C THR A 316 -30.13 5.44 -23.26
N LYS A 317 -31.33 6.01 -23.07
CA LYS A 317 -32.44 5.81 -23.99
C LYS A 317 -31.97 6.27 -25.37
N GLN A 318 -31.86 5.33 -26.29
CA GLN A 318 -31.96 5.63 -27.69
C GLN A 318 -33.44 5.91 -27.96
N ASP A 319 -33.74 7.13 -28.27
CA ASP A 319 -35.01 7.49 -28.92
C ASP A 319 -34.84 7.32 -30.42
N VAL A 320 -35.87 6.73 -31.01
CA VAL A 320 -36.24 6.42 -32.36
C VAL A 320 -35.79 7.44 -33.40
#